data_1febaadb8901c6e948dbef0964070cc1
#
_entry.id   1febaadb8901c6e948dbef0964070cc1
#
_cell.length_a   1.000
_cell.length_b   1.000
_cell.length_c   1.000
_cell.angle_alpha   90.00
_cell.angle_beta   90.00
_cell.angle_gamma   90.00
#
_symmetry.space_group_name_H-M   'P 1'
#
loop_
_entity.id
_entity.type
_entity.pdbx_description
1 polymer ?
#
loop_
_entity_poly.entity_id
_entity_poly.type
_entity_poly.pdbx_seq_one_letter_code
_entity_poly.pdbx_strand_id
1 'polypeptide(L)'
;MNIKGFTLVELLVVIVLVSIVASMSLVALNPASIFARSRDSKRFADMAFLMNAFERYNIDNGSYPDSADIMRVSSSLPQGQTGPLQSATSGWIVGDMSKLISRLSTDPKNEDFLVYRYKRVGSAYELDCYLEYYVEKSQTDGGNNPGRFEVGNDMNILP
;
A
#
# COMPACT_ATOMS: atom_id res chain seq x y z
N MET A 1 43.03 7.10 44.98
CA MET A 1 42.58 6.39 43.77
C MET A 1 42.85 7.28 42.58
N ASN A 2 43.90 6.98 41.75
CA ASN A 2 44.22 7.82 40.58
C ASN A 2 43.26 7.44 39.42
N ILE A 3 42.30 8.30 39.18
CA ILE A 3 41.41 8.19 38.01
C ILE A 3 42.22 8.71 36.80
N LYS A 4 42.69 7.81 35.95
CA LYS A 4 43.31 8.21 34.68
C LYS A 4 42.20 8.71 33.74
N GLY A 5 42.28 9.95 33.30
CA GLY A 5 41.39 10.51 32.31
C GLY A 5 41.71 9.98 30.91
N PHE A 6 40.72 9.94 30.03
CA PHE A 6 40.89 9.60 28.62
C PHE A 6 41.75 10.64 27.90
N THR A 7 42.61 10.18 27.01
CA THR A 7 43.38 11.09 26.15
C THR A 7 42.52 11.47 24.89
N LEU A 8 42.79 12.63 24.33
CA LEU A 8 42.15 13.12 23.11
C LEU A 8 42.34 12.11 21.93
N VAL A 9 43.53 11.50 21.87
CA VAL A 9 43.87 10.52 20.84
C VAL A 9 43.06 9.24 21.00
N GLU A 10 42.86 8.73 22.22
CA GLU A 10 42.02 7.55 22.47
C GLU A 10 40.57 7.81 22.04
N LEU A 11 40.03 8.99 22.33
CA LEU A 11 38.68 9.34 21.90
C LEU A 11 38.59 9.40 20.36
N LEU A 12 39.61 10.01 19.71
CA LEU A 12 39.64 10.13 18.25
C LEU A 12 39.66 8.74 17.57
N VAL A 13 40.50 7.83 18.05
CA VAL A 13 40.58 6.46 17.52
C VAL A 13 39.24 5.72 17.69
N VAL A 14 38.59 5.86 18.82
CA VAL A 14 37.29 5.22 19.08
C VAL A 14 36.22 5.71 18.10
N ILE A 15 36.10 7.03 17.89
CA ILE A 15 35.07 7.57 16.97
C ILE A 15 35.34 7.16 15.51
N VAL A 16 36.61 7.06 15.09
CA VAL A 16 36.95 6.56 13.75
C VAL A 16 36.55 5.11 13.59
N LEU A 17 36.88 4.24 14.56
CA LEU A 17 36.51 2.82 14.51
C LEU A 17 34.99 2.62 14.53
N VAL A 18 34.26 3.36 15.37
CA VAL A 18 32.80 3.33 15.41
C VAL A 18 32.19 3.79 14.07
N SER A 19 32.77 4.82 13.45
CA SER A 19 32.28 5.32 12.16
C SER A 19 32.45 4.26 11.04
N ILE A 20 33.55 3.54 11.02
CA ILE A 20 33.78 2.46 10.04
C ILE A 20 32.75 1.34 10.24
N VAL A 21 32.57 0.87 11.48
CA VAL A 21 31.60 -0.20 11.79
C VAL A 21 30.17 0.23 11.45
N ALA A 22 29.79 1.47 11.80
CA ALA A 22 28.47 2.01 11.47
C ALA A 22 28.23 2.07 9.95
N SER A 23 29.25 2.49 9.18
CA SER A 23 29.15 2.56 7.72
C SER A 23 28.93 1.17 7.09
N MET A 24 29.66 0.16 7.55
CA MET A 24 29.50 -1.22 7.09
C MET A 24 28.10 -1.78 7.43
N SER A 25 27.61 -1.48 8.61
CA SER A 25 26.26 -1.90 9.04
C SER A 25 25.16 -1.32 8.17
N LEU A 26 25.23 -0.05 7.77
CA LEU A 26 24.25 0.59 6.87
C LEU A 26 24.20 -0.08 5.49
N VAL A 27 25.34 -0.47 4.93
CA VAL A 27 25.40 -1.17 3.63
C VAL A 27 24.78 -2.57 3.75
N ALA A 28 25.08 -3.29 4.83
CA ALA A 28 24.60 -4.67 5.04
C ALA A 28 23.06 -4.73 5.23
N LEU A 29 22.46 -3.72 5.86
CA LEU A 29 21.02 -3.70 6.18
C LEU A 29 20.14 -3.37 4.98
N ASN A 30 20.66 -2.76 3.90
CA ASN A 30 19.89 -2.30 2.73
C ASN A 30 18.57 -1.61 3.12
N PRO A 31 18.58 -0.38 3.64
CA PRO A 31 17.40 0.29 4.15
C PRO A 31 16.28 0.43 3.13
N ALA A 32 16.62 0.55 1.85
CA ALA A 32 15.65 0.66 0.76
C ALA A 32 14.73 -0.59 0.69
N SER A 33 15.30 -1.77 0.84
CA SER A 33 14.52 -3.01 0.84
C SER A 33 13.64 -3.15 2.08
N ILE A 34 14.08 -2.65 3.24
CA ILE A 34 13.29 -2.65 4.46
C ILE A 34 12.05 -1.75 4.30
N PHE A 35 12.23 -0.56 3.73
CA PHE A 35 11.11 0.34 3.44
C PHE A 35 10.17 -0.22 2.37
N ALA A 36 10.69 -0.86 1.31
CA ALA A 36 9.87 -1.51 0.29
C ALA A 36 9.01 -2.63 0.91
N ARG A 37 9.61 -3.49 1.75
CA ARG A 37 8.89 -4.53 2.50
C ARG A 37 7.78 -3.96 3.39
N SER A 38 8.07 -2.89 4.10
CA SER A 38 7.09 -2.23 4.97
C SER A 38 5.90 -1.70 4.17
N ARG A 39 6.14 -1.08 3.00
CA ARG A 39 5.08 -0.59 2.13
C ARG A 39 4.26 -1.74 1.54
N ASP A 40 4.88 -2.82 1.12
CA ASP A 40 4.15 -3.99 0.61
C ASP A 40 3.30 -4.65 1.70
N SER A 41 3.82 -4.76 2.93
CA SER A 41 3.03 -5.25 4.06
C SER A 41 1.79 -4.39 4.31
N LYS A 42 1.93 -3.06 4.16
CA LYS A 42 0.77 -2.16 4.23
C LYS A 42 -0.19 -2.39 3.06
N ARG A 43 0.30 -2.59 1.83
CA ARG A 43 -0.53 -2.91 0.65
C ARG A 43 -1.37 -4.16 0.88
N PHE A 44 -0.78 -5.24 1.37
CA PHE A 44 -1.53 -6.47 1.69
C PHE A 44 -2.62 -6.23 2.73
N ALA A 45 -2.31 -5.48 3.78
CA ALA A 45 -3.30 -5.15 4.80
C ALA A 45 -4.43 -4.26 4.25
N ASP A 46 -4.10 -3.26 3.43
CA ASP A 46 -5.06 -2.37 2.79
C ASP A 46 -5.95 -3.13 1.79
N MET A 47 -5.39 -4.05 0.97
CA MET A 47 -6.16 -4.89 0.05
C MET A 47 -7.18 -5.74 0.81
N ALA A 48 -6.75 -6.45 1.85
CA ALA A 48 -7.64 -7.27 2.67
C ALA A 48 -8.72 -6.43 3.38
N PHE A 49 -8.38 -5.24 3.83
CA PHE A 49 -9.31 -4.32 4.47
C PHE A 49 -10.38 -3.81 3.49
N LEU A 50 -9.98 -3.39 2.29
CA LEU A 50 -10.88 -2.91 1.25
C LEU A 50 -11.80 -4.03 0.74
N MET A 51 -11.26 -5.24 0.52
CA MET A 51 -12.08 -6.42 0.16
C MET A 51 -13.20 -6.65 1.18
N ASN A 52 -12.87 -6.69 2.47
CA ASN A 52 -13.87 -6.88 3.52
C ASN A 52 -14.94 -5.77 3.51
N ALA A 53 -14.55 -4.52 3.27
CA ALA A 53 -15.48 -3.41 3.18
C ALA A 53 -16.40 -3.52 1.97
N PHE A 54 -15.88 -3.93 0.81
CA PHE A 54 -16.66 -4.10 -0.42
C PHE A 54 -17.65 -5.27 -0.32
N GLU A 55 -17.25 -6.39 0.28
CA GLU A 55 -18.14 -7.52 0.53
C GLU A 55 -19.31 -7.11 1.46
N ARG A 56 -19.02 -6.37 2.52
CA ARG A 56 -20.07 -5.85 3.42
C ARG A 56 -20.96 -4.84 2.72
N TYR A 57 -20.39 -3.95 1.92
CA TYR A 57 -21.17 -3.01 1.13
C TYR A 57 -22.11 -3.73 0.16
N ASN A 58 -21.64 -4.78 -0.50
CA ASN A 58 -22.44 -5.60 -1.40
C ASN A 58 -23.60 -6.30 -0.69
N ILE A 59 -23.38 -6.81 0.54
CA ILE A 59 -24.44 -7.42 1.36
C ILE A 59 -25.52 -6.38 1.68
N ASP A 60 -25.12 -5.17 2.03
CA ASP A 60 -26.06 -4.12 2.47
C ASP A 60 -26.79 -3.46 1.30
N ASN A 61 -26.18 -3.37 0.11
CA ASN A 61 -26.69 -2.60 -1.04
C ASN A 61 -27.06 -3.45 -2.26
N GLY A 62 -26.75 -4.76 -2.25
CA GLY A 62 -27.00 -5.67 -3.37
C GLY A 62 -26.06 -5.50 -4.57
N SER A 63 -25.02 -4.70 -4.43
CA SER A 63 -23.98 -4.47 -5.45
C SER A 63 -22.71 -3.93 -4.83
N TYR A 64 -21.58 -4.15 -5.49
CA TYR A 64 -20.32 -3.50 -5.12
C TYR A 64 -20.36 -1.99 -5.37
N PRO A 65 -19.55 -1.19 -4.66
CA PRO A 65 -19.56 0.26 -4.81
C PRO A 65 -19.19 0.71 -6.23
N ASP A 66 -19.55 1.95 -6.57
CA ASP A 66 -19.31 2.63 -7.84
C ASP A 66 -20.14 2.12 -9.04
N SER A 67 -20.01 2.85 -10.15
CA SER A 67 -20.63 2.50 -11.44
C SER A 67 -19.86 1.37 -12.11
N ALA A 68 -20.58 0.52 -12.84
CA ALA A 68 -19.94 -0.56 -13.60
C ALA A 68 -19.04 -0.01 -14.73
N ASP A 69 -18.00 -0.78 -15.05
CA ASP A 69 -17.05 -0.54 -16.13
C ASP A 69 -16.18 0.72 -16.02
N ILE A 70 -16.17 1.37 -14.87
CA ILE A 70 -15.30 2.52 -14.62
C ILE A 70 -14.12 2.10 -13.75
N MET A 71 -12.91 2.24 -14.28
CA MET A 71 -11.69 2.05 -13.51
C MET A 71 -11.45 3.27 -12.62
N ARG A 72 -11.25 3.03 -11.34
CA ARG A 72 -10.84 4.04 -10.34
C ARG A 72 -9.40 3.84 -9.93
N VAL A 73 -8.76 4.95 -9.57
CA VAL A 73 -7.36 4.98 -9.16
C VAL A 73 -7.22 5.80 -7.89
N SER A 74 -6.50 5.29 -6.91
CA SER A 74 -6.39 5.91 -5.58
C SER A 74 -5.72 7.29 -5.57
N SER A 75 -4.97 7.63 -6.63
CA SER A 75 -4.35 8.96 -6.80
C SER A 75 -5.26 10.01 -7.44
N SER A 76 -6.48 9.63 -7.86
CA SER A 76 -7.40 10.52 -8.56
C SER A 76 -8.79 10.44 -7.97
N LEU A 77 -9.40 11.59 -7.72
CA LEU A 77 -10.79 11.67 -7.25
C LEU A 77 -11.76 11.70 -8.44
N PRO A 78 -12.86 10.94 -8.38
CA PRO A 78 -13.95 11.08 -9.34
C PRO A 78 -14.54 12.49 -9.33
N GLN A 79 -15.12 12.90 -10.46
CA GLN A 79 -15.78 14.20 -10.56
C GLN A 79 -16.87 14.36 -9.48
N GLY A 80 -16.82 15.46 -8.78
CA GLY A 80 -17.77 15.77 -7.69
C GLY A 80 -17.44 15.13 -6.35
N GLN A 81 -16.36 14.32 -6.27
CA GLN A 81 -15.89 13.75 -5.02
C GLN A 81 -14.83 14.65 -4.37
N THR A 82 -14.82 14.65 -3.05
CA THR A 82 -13.76 15.25 -2.24
C THR A 82 -13.05 14.14 -1.46
N GLY A 83 -11.78 14.26 -1.21
CA GLY A 83 -11.05 13.23 -0.46
C GLY A 83 -10.67 13.74 0.92
N PRO A 84 -10.00 12.91 1.74
CA PRO A 84 -9.81 11.45 1.64
C PRO A 84 -10.82 10.63 2.46
N LEU A 85 -11.82 11.27 3.06
CA LEU A 85 -12.84 10.60 3.87
C LEU A 85 -13.81 9.82 2.97
N GLN A 86 -14.38 8.75 3.50
CA GLN A 86 -15.38 7.99 2.77
C GLN A 86 -16.79 8.47 3.13
N SER A 87 -17.55 8.90 2.11
CA SER A 87 -18.97 9.25 2.19
C SER A 87 -19.59 9.18 0.80
N ALA A 88 -20.87 9.53 0.68
CA ALA A 88 -21.55 9.62 -0.62
C ALA A 88 -20.87 10.63 -1.59
N THR A 89 -20.16 11.63 -1.06
CA THR A 89 -19.53 12.72 -1.83
C THR A 89 -18.01 12.83 -1.64
N SER A 90 -17.38 11.83 -1.06
CA SER A 90 -15.93 11.83 -0.87
C SER A 90 -15.33 10.41 -0.95
N GLY A 91 -14.07 10.36 -1.30
CA GLY A 91 -13.33 9.13 -1.57
C GLY A 91 -13.00 8.93 -3.04
N TRP A 92 -12.06 8.06 -3.35
CA TRP A 92 -11.65 7.77 -4.72
C TRP A 92 -12.50 6.68 -5.40
N ILE A 93 -13.41 6.04 -4.66
CA ILE A 93 -14.47 5.14 -5.16
C ILE A 93 -15.80 5.76 -4.76
N VAL A 94 -16.76 5.80 -5.70
CA VAL A 94 -18.09 6.38 -5.47
C VAL A 94 -18.96 5.38 -4.71
N GLY A 95 -19.57 5.83 -3.62
CA GLY A 95 -20.47 5.02 -2.80
C GLY A 95 -20.33 5.35 -1.31
N ASP A 96 -21.43 5.36 -0.60
CA ASP A 96 -21.39 5.65 0.83
C ASP A 96 -21.00 4.41 1.65
N MET A 97 -19.73 4.32 1.95
CA MET A 97 -19.17 3.28 2.86
C MET A 97 -18.85 3.84 4.25
N SER A 98 -19.34 5.03 4.60
CA SER A 98 -19.03 5.71 5.87
C SER A 98 -19.39 4.90 7.13
N LYS A 99 -20.38 4.02 7.03
CA LYS A 99 -20.76 3.09 8.10
C LYS A 99 -19.79 1.91 8.28
N LEU A 100 -19.02 1.61 7.24
CA LEU A 100 -18.09 0.47 7.20
C LEU A 100 -16.65 0.90 7.42
N ILE A 101 -16.27 2.00 6.78
CA ILE A 101 -14.92 2.56 6.82
C ILE A 101 -14.99 4.08 6.86
N SER A 102 -14.11 4.71 7.62
CA SER A 102 -14.02 6.16 7.69
C SER A 102 -13.20 6.78 6.55
N ARG A 103 -12.33 5.99 5.94
CA ARG A 103 -11.41 6.42 4.88
C ARG A 103 -11.05 5.26 3.96
N LEU A 104 -11.08 5.49 2.65
CA LEU A 104 -10.50 4.57 1.68
C LEU A 104 -8.96 4.60 1.77
N SER A 105 -8.37 3.43 1.89
CA SER A 105 -6.91 3.30 1.83
C SER A 105 -6.41 3.72 0.45
N THR A 106 -5.24 4.34 0.43
CA THR A 106 -4.48 4.69 -0.78
C THR A 106 -3.10 4.09 -0.69
N ASP A 107 -2.44 3.89 -1.82
CA ASP A 107 -1.06 3.39 -1.83
C ASP A 107 -0.16 4.25 -0.93
N PRO A 108 0.82 3.68 -0.22
CA PRO A 108 1.75 4.43 0.62
C PRO A 108 2.53 5.54 -0.10
N LYS A 109 2.76 5.39 -1.40
CA LYS A 109 3.34 6.44 -2.26
C LYS A 109 2.28 7.21 -3.02
N ASN A 110 1.31 6.50 -3.58
CA ASN A 110 0.15 7.01 -4.33
C ASN A 110 0.53 7.93 -5.50
N GLU A 111 1.56 7.55 -6.22
CA GLU A 111 2.13 8.27 -7.36
C GLU A 111 2.48 7.31 -8.50
N ASP A 112 2.49 7.80 -9.72
CA ASP A 112 2.79 7.05 -10.95
C ASP A 112 2.00 5.73 -11.05
N PHE A 113 2.70 4.60 -11.13
CA PHE A 113 2.13 3.25 -11.17
C PHE A 113 1.92 2.63 -9.78
N LEU A 114 2.45 3.26 -8.73
CA LEU A 114 2.30 2.86 -7.32
C LEU A 114 0.98 3.39 -6.77
N VAL A 115 -0.12 2.85 -7.25
CA VAL A 115 -1.49 3.24 -6.93
C VAL A 115 -2.35 2.00 -6.76
N TYR A 116 -3.44 2.10 -6.00
CA TYR A 116 -4.49 1.10 -6.01
C TYR A 116 -5.43 1.39 -7.16
N ARG A 117 -5.84 0.33 -7.88
CA ARG A 117 -6.86 0.41 -8.91
C ARG A 117 -8.05 -0.44 -8.49
N TYR A 118 -9.22 0.01 -8.86
CA TYR A 118 -10.48 -0.69 -8.61
C TYR A 118 -11.36 -0.60 -9.84
N LYS A 119 -12.01 -1.70 -10.18
CA LYS A 119 -13.05 -1.72 -11.21
C LYS A 119 -14.11 -2.75 -10.84
N ARG A 120 -15.35 -2.40 -11.13
CA ARG A 120 -16.51 -3.29 -11.01
C ARG A 120 -17.09 -3.59 -12.40
N VAL A 121 -17.46 -4.85 -12.62
CA VAL A 121 -18.18 -5.29 -13.83
C VAL A 121 -19.34 -6.17 -13.39
N GLY A 122 -20.56 -5.75 -13.64
CA GLY A 122 -21.75 -6.50 -13.20
C GLY A 122 -21.76 -6.74 -11.68
N SER A 123 -21.74 -8.01 -11.28
CA SER A 123 -21.68 -8.46 -9.89
C SER A 123 -20.26 -8.86 -9.45
N ALA A 124 -19.25 -8.52 -10.24
CA ALA A 124 -17.85 -8.82 -9.95
C ALA A 124 -17.05 -7.53 -9.77
N TYR A 125 -15.92 -7.63 -9.08
CA TYR A 125 -14.96 -6.54 -8.92
C TYR A 125 -13.55 -7.08 -8.82
N GLU A 126 -12.63 -6.21 -9.14
CA GLU A 126 -11.20 -6.39 -8.94
C GLU A 126 -10.59 -5.16 -8.31
N LEU A 127 -9.62 -5.39 -7.44
CA LEU A 127 -8.78 -4.40 -6.81
C LEU A 127 -7.34 -4.85 -6.95
N ASP A 128 -6.44 -3.98 -7.36
CA ASP A 128 -5.04 -4.31 -7.53
C ASP A 128 -4.08 -3.26 -6.97
N CYS A 129 -2.83 -3.68 -6.80
CA CYS A 129 -1.72 -2.81 -6.46
C CYS A 129 -0.39 -3.32 -7.05
N TYR A 130 0.60 -2.43 -7.15
CA TYR A 130 1.96 -2.80 -7.52
C TYR A 130 2.78 -3.11 -6.28
N LEU A 131 3.58 -4.19 -6.30
CA LEU A 131 4.48 -4.58 -5.21
C LEU A 131 5.92 -4.17 -5.53
N GLU A 132 6.65 -3.65 -4.54
CA GLU A 132 8.04 -3.18 -4.69
C GLU A 132 9.07 -4.24 -4.29
N TYR A 133 8.75 -5.11 -3.34
CA TYR A 133 9.65 -6.13 -2.80
C TYR A 133 9.14 -7.55 -3.04
N TYR A 134 7.88 -7.85 -2.73
CA TYR A 134 7.28 -9.18 -2.86
C TYR A 134 6.66 -9.41 -4.24
N VAL A 135 7.39 -9.04 -5.31
CA VAL A 135 6.90 -9.08 -6.70
C VAL A 135 6.43 -10.49 -7.12
N GLU A 136 7.03 -11.53 -6.55
CA GLU A 136 6.61 -12.93 -6.81
C GLU A 136 5.17 -13.23 -6.39
N LYS A 137 4.60 -12.44 -5.46
CA LYS A 137 3.20 -12.58 -5.04
C LYS A 137 2.22 -12.19 -6.15
N SER A 138 2.58 -11.22 -6.97
CA SER A 138 1.78 -10.81 -8.13
C SER A 138 1.75 -11.88 -9.26
N GLN A 139 2.69 -12.83 -9.22
CA GLN A 139 2.73 -13.92 -10.20
C GLN A 139 1.95 -15.16 -9.76
N THR A 140 1.52 -15.20 -8.51
CA THR A 140 0.93 -16.39 -7.87
C THR A 140 -0.39 -16.09 -7.16
N ASP A 141 -0.95 -14.90 -7.34
CA ASP A 141 -2.25 -14.50 -6.76
C ASP A 141 -3.45 -15.11 -7.49
N GLY A 142 -3.26 -15.58 -8.73
CA GLY A 142 -4.30 -16.20 -9.55
C GLY A 142 -4.98 -15.24 -10.52
N GLY A 143 -4.52 -13.98 -10.59
CA GLY A 143 -4.98 -12.97 -11.53
C GLY A 143 -4.35 -13.05 -12.91
N ASN A 144 -4.71 -12.10 -13.78
CA ASN A 144 -4.26 -12.07 -15.17
C ASN A 144 -3.03 -11.17 -15.42
N ASN A 145 -2.67 -10.30 -14.46
CA ASN A 145 -1.57 -9.35 -14.59
C ASN A 145 -0.39 -9.70 -13.65
N PRO A 146 0.66 -10.37 -14.14
CA PRO A 146 1.79 -10.79 -13.30
C PRO A 146 2.62 -9.62 -12.74
N GLY A 147 2.35 -8.39 -13.15
CA GLY A 147 3.01 -7.18 -12.65
C GLY A 147 2.28 -6.52 -11.48
N ARG A 148 1.07 -6.95 -11.16
CA ARG A 148 0.25 -6.36 -10.09
C ARG A 148 -0.33 -7.45 -9.18
N PHE A 149 -0.39 -7.17 -7.90
CA PHE A 149 -1.05 -8.05 -6.95
C PHE A 149 -2.55 -7.76 -6.98
N GLU A 150 -3.33 -8.77 -7.34
CA GLU A 150 -4.75 -8.69 -7.65
C GLU A 150 -5.57 -9.40 -6.58
N VAL A 151 -6.71 -8.81 -6.23
CA VAL A 151 -7.69 -9.39 -5.32
C VAL A 151 -9.11 -9.02 -5.76
N GLY A 152 -10.06 -9.89 -5.52
CA GLY A 152 -11.45 -9.68 -5.91
C GLY A 152 -12.19 -10.99 -6.05
N ASN A 153 -13.43 -10.94 -6.52
CA ASN A 153 -14.17 -12.13 -6.89
C ASN A 153 -14.05 -12.51 -8.38
N ASP A 154 -13.43 -11.62 -9.18
CA ASP A 154 -12.97 -11.90 -10.54
C ASP A 154 -11.72 -11.06 -10.81
N MET A 155 -10.56 -11.68 -10.89
CA MET A 155 -9.25 -11.05 -11.09
C MET A 155 -8.84 -11.04 -12.58
N ASN A 156 -9.81 -10.85 -13.49
CA ASN A 156 -9.60 -10.72 -14.93
C ASN A 156 -10.27 -9.45 -15.50
N ILE A 157 -10.60 -8.49 -14.64
CA ILE A 157 -11.35 -7.28 -14.98
C ILE A 157 -10.42 -6.11 -15.33
N LEU A 158 -9.31 -5.99 -14.62
CA LEU A 158 -8.29 -4.97 -14.84
C LEU A 158 -7.19 -5.51 -15.77
N PRO A 159 -6.65 -4.66 -16.69
CA PRO A 159 -5.59 -5.08 -17.61
C PRO A 159 -4.20 -5.04 -16.98
#